data_47bbbead7bef3daf405a3825539a1215
#
_entry.id   47bbbead7bef3daf405a3825539a1215
#
_cell.length_a   1.000
_cell.length_b   1.000
_cell.length_c   1.000
_cell.angle_alpha   90.00
_cell.angle_beta   90.00
_cell.angle_gamma   90.00
#
_symmetry.space_group_name_H-M   'P 1'
#
loop_
_entity.id
_entity.type
_entity.pdbx_description
1 polymer ?
#
loop_
_entity_poly.entity_id
_entity_poly.type
_entity_poly.pdbx_seq_one_letter_code
_entity_poly.pdbx_strand_id
1 'polypeptide(L)'
;TKKCKRVINFDECFSTHIGNAPADIKSTSICGQYLSANPNINIRSLISGSQLKPLKSKSKYQSKERYESGRIVPNGDDLLLAFAKLDKNGLGRFFTREEYLECLSILWEEIDKYYGQQDVCIPILGAGLTRFDGGSGASIPQQELLDMMIWSYKLSSYKIKAPYKLRIICRRSEDFSLDKIDSQI
;
A
#
# COMPACT_ATOMS: atom_id res chain seq x y z
N THR A 1 -13.12 4.94 21.02
CA THR A 1 -12.67 4.53 19.66
C THR A 1 -11.63 3.43 19.81
N LYS A 2 -11.90 2.28 19.21
CA LYS A 2 -11.02 1.13 19.27
C LYS A 2 -9.71 1.47 18.57
N LYS A 3 -8.58 1.36 19.26
CA LYS A 3 -7.25 1.56 18.69
C LYS A 3 -7.04 0.61 17.51
N CYS A 4 -6.59 1.11 16.37
CA CYS A 4 -6.15 0.30 15.25
C CYS A 4 -4.88 0.86 14.64
N LYS A 5 -4.09 -0.02 14.07
CA LYS A 5 -2.98 0.39 13.20
C LYS A 5 -3.51 0.70 11.81
N ARG A 6 -2.88 1.62 11.12
CA ARG A 6 -3.31 2.09 9.80
C ARG A 6 -2.19 1.90 8.78
N VAL A 7 -2.51 1.27 7.67
CA VAL A 7 -1.59 1.16 6.54
C VAL A 7 -1.69 2.41 5.68
N ILE A 8 -0.56 3.09 5.50
CA ILE A 8 -0.42 4.29 4.67
C ILE A 8 0.45 3.92 3.48
N ASN A 9 -0.12 3.89 2.29
CA ASN A 9 0.61 3.48 1.10
C ASN A 9 1.42 4.62 0.49
N PHE A 10 2.72 4.39 0.39
CA PHE A 10 3.70 5.22 -0.31
C PHE A 10 4.09 4.56 -1.64
N ASP A 11 4.86 5.28 -2.46
CA ASP A 11 5.56 4.66 -3.58
C ASP A 11 6.80 3.87 -3.10
N GLU A 12 7.46 3.19 -4.03
CA GLU A 12 8.65 2.37 -3.75
C GLU A 12 9.86 3.14 -3.20
N CYS A 13 9.87 4.46 -3.37
CA CYS A 13 10.94 5.34 -2.91
C CYS A 13 10.59 6.07 -1.62
N PHE A 14 9.41 5.90 -1.06
CA PHE A 14 8.90 6.68 0.05
C PHE A 14 8.99 8.19 -0.20
N SER A 15 8.53 8.63 -1.38
CA SER A 15 8.49 10.04 -1.75
C SER A 15 7.60 10.84 -0.82
N THR A 16 7.97 12.11 -0.58
CA THR A 16 7.30 12.97 0.42
C THR A 16 6.84 14.32 -0.15
N HIS A 17 7.10 14.60 -1.43
CA HIS A 17 6.77 15.88 -2.03
C HIS A 17 5.30 15.95 -2.46
N ILE A 18 4.53 16.82 -1.82
CA ILE A 18 3.13 17.09 -2.16
C ILE A 18 3.10 18.27 -3.14
N GLY A 19 2.33 18.13 -4.20
CA GLY A 19 2.19 19.20 -5.20
C GLY A 19 1.18 18.88 -6.28
N ASN A 20 1.16 19.70 -7.33
CA ASN A 20 0.22 19.61 -8.42
C ASN A 20 0.83 19.03 -9.72
N ALA A 21 2.15 18.83 -9.78
CA ALA A 21 2.79 18.19 -10.92
C ALA A 21 2.38 16.70 -11.02
N PRO A 22 2.44 16.10 -12.21
CA PRO A 22 2.04 14.69 -12.38
C PRO A 22 2.79 13.72 -11.48
N ALA A 23 4.07 13.96 -11.20
CA ALA A 23 4.90 13.11 -10.33
C ALA A 23 4.71 13.40 -8.84
N ASP A 24 4.01 14.47 -8.48
CA ASP A 24 3.83 14.85 -7.08
C ASP A 24 2.75 14.02 -6.40
N ILE A 25 2.90 13.86 -5.09
CA ILE A 25 1.88 13.25 -4.25
C ILE A 25 0.69 14.21 -4.16
N LYS A 26 -0.50 13.71 -4.45
CA LYS A 26 -1.72 14.52 -4.35
C LYS A 26 -2.12 14.70 -2.89
N SER A 27 -2.43 15.93 -2.51
CA SER A 27 -2.84 16.28 -1.15
C SER A 27 -4.10 15.52 -0.69
N THR A 28 -4.94 15.10 -1.61
CA THR A 28 -6.18 14.35 -1.35
C THR A 28 -5.97 12.84 -1.20
N SER A 29 -4.80 12.33 -1.57
CA SER A 29 -4.46 10.92 -1.38
C SER A 29 -4.24 10.59 0.09
N ILE A 30 -4.32 9.31 0.44
CA ILE A 30 -4.03 8.85 1.82
C ILE A 30 -2.62 9.26 2.23
N CYS A 31 -1.64 9.06 1.35
CA CYS A 31 -0.26 9.47 1.59
C CYS A 31 -0.14 10.99 1.77
N GLY A 32 -0.77 11.77 0.91
CA GLY A 32 -0.76 13.23 0.98
C GLY A 32 -1.40 13.76 2.26
N GLN A 33 -2.52 13.20 2.66
CA GLN A 33 -3.18 13.55 3.93
C GLN A 33 -2.30 13.22 5.14
N TYR A 34 -1.66 12.04 5.11
CA TYR A 34 -0.74 11.64 6.17
C TYR A 34 0.45 12.59 6.28
N LEU A 35 1.09 12.93 5.16
CA LEU A 35 2.22 13.85 5.12
C LEU A 35 1.83 15.27 5.59
N SER A 36 0.65 15.75 5.20
CA SER A 36 0.12 17.05 5.64
C SER A 36 -0.13 17.07 7.15
N ALA A 37 -0.60 15.96 7.72
CA ALA A 37 -0.83 15.84 9.16
C ALA A 37 0.48 15.66 9.96
N ASN A 38 1.57 15.28 9.30
CA ASN A 38 2.87 15.03 9.92
C ASN A 38 3.98 15.82 9.20
N PRO A 39 3.94 17.16 9.21
CA PRO A 39 4.85 18.00 8.40
C PRO A 39 6.32 17.88 8.79
N ASN A 40 6.61 17.43 10.00
CA ASN A 40 7.98 17.28 10.52
C ASN A 40 8.50 15.84 10.44
N ILE A 41 7.80 14.97 9.73
CA ILE A 41 8.20 13.56 9.62
C ILE A 41 9.54 13.43 8.88
N ASN A 42 10.44 12.64 9.44
CA ASN A 42 11.70 12.28 8.78
C ASN A 42 11.65 10.80 8.35
N ILE A 43 11.18 10.58 7.13
CA ILE A 43 11.03 9.23 6.57
C ILE A 43 12.37 8.49 6.51
N ARG A 44 13.46 9.16 6.14
CA ARG A 44 14.78 8.52 6.06
C ARG A 44 15.25 8.01 7.40
N SER A 45 14.99 8.76 8.46
CA SER A 45 15.28 8.35 9.83
C SER A 45 14.47 7.13 10.25
N LEU A 46 13.17 7.10 9.88
CA LEU A 46 12.31 5.96 10.14
C LEU A 46 12.78 4.70 9.40
N ILE A 47 13.16 4.82 8.14
CA ILE A 47 13.70 3.72 7.35
C ILE A 47 14.98 3.19 7.99
N SER A 48 15.91 4.07 8.36
CA SER A 48 17.17 3.69 9.01
C SER A 48 16.95 2.93 10.33
N GLY A 49 15.94 3.32 11.09
CA GLY A 49 15.59 2.66 12.34
C GLY A 49 14.85 1.33 12.18
N SER A 50 14.29 1.05 11.02
CA SER A 50 13.42 -0.11 10.77
C SER A 50 14.13 -1.36 10.25
N GLN A 51 15.43 -1.33 10.03
CA GLN A 51 16.21 -2.41 9.41
C GLN A 51 15.86 -2.69 7.93
N LEU A 52 14.93 -1.96 7.34
CA LEU A 52 14.60 -2.10 5.92
C LEU A 52 15.77 -1.62 5.06
N LYS A 53 16.19 -2.47 4.13
CA LYS A 53 17.28 -2.17 3.19
C LYS A 53 16.73 -1.88 1.81
N PRO A 54 17.31 -0.93 1.07
CA PRO A 54 16.94 -0.70 -0.31
C PRO A 54 17.31 -1.90 -1.18
N LEU A 55 16.58 -2.07 -2.28
CA LEU A 55 16.93 -3.04 -3.31
C LEU A 55 18.25 -2.63 -4.00
N LYS A 56 18.97 -3.61 -4.55
CA LYS A 56 20.20 -3.35 -5.31
C LYS A 56 19.93 -2.52 -6.57
N SER A 57 18.80 -2.79 -7.23
CA SER A 57 18.38 -2.01 -8.40
C SER A 57 17.71 -0.71 -7.96
N LYS A 58 17.97 0.35 -8.70
CA LYS A 58 17.39 1.67 -8.48
C LYS A 58 16.03 1.83 -9.15
N SER A 59 15.25 2.79 -8.70
CA SER A 59 14.01 3.18 -9.36
C SER A 59 14.30 3.73 -10.77
N LYS A 60 13.38 3.51 -11.69
CA LYS A 60 13.40 4.14 -13.02
C LYS A 60 13.29 5.65 -12.94
N TYR A 61 12.72 6.16 -11.84
CA TYR A 61 12.60 7.59 -11.60
C TYR A 61 13.84 8.15 -10.92
N GLN A 62 14.64 8.89 -11.71
CA GLN A 62 15.83 9.60 -11.24
C GLN A 62 16.85 8.74 -10.49
N SER A 63 16.88 7.43 -10.78
CA SER A 63 17.79 6.47 -10.12
C SER A 63 17.75 6.52 -8.60
N LYS A 64 16.60 6.84 -8.03
CA LYS A 64 16.42 6.88 -6.57
C LYS A 64 16.51 5.49 -5.95
N GLU A 65 16.91 5.42 -4.69
CA GLU A 65 16.79 4.19 -3.91
C GLU A 65 15.32 3.76 -3.84
N ARG A 66 15.10 2.47 -3.97
CA ARG A 66 13.78 1.89 -3.89
C ARG A 66 13.74 0.69 -2.97
N TYR A 67 12.56 0.39 -2.49
CA TYR A 67 12.31 -0.69 -1.55
C TYR A 67 11.34 -1.70 -2.15
N GLU A 68 11.45 -2.94 -1.70
CA GLU A 68 10.58 -4.00 -2.19
C GLU A 68 9.11 -3.70 -1.85
N SER A 69 8.25 -3.77 -2.87
CA SER A 69 6.81 -3.54 -2.69
C SER A 69 6.21 -4.56 -1.72
N GLY A 70 5.46 -4.07 -0.75
CA GLY A 70 4.90 -4.87 0.34
C GLY A 70 5.62 -4.67 1.67
N ARG A 71 6.82 -4.11 1.69
CA ARG A 71 7.56 -3.85 2.92
C ARG A 71 6.99 -2.66 3.68
N ILE A 72 7.04 -2.75 5.00
CA ILE A 72 6.50 -1.75 5.93
C ILE A 72 7.61 -1.11 6.75
N VAL A 73 7.51 0.21 6.92
CA VAL A 73 8.25 0.98 7.91
C VAL A 73 7.27 1.41 9.00
N PRO A 74 7.37 0.89 10.22
CA PRO A 74 6.45 1.26 11.28
C PRO A 74 6.77 2.66 11.83
N ASN A 75 5.73 3.43 12.13
CA ASN A 75 5.81 4.70 12.83
C ASN A 75 4.65 4.79 13.82
N GLY A 76 4.84 4.25 15.03
CA GLY A 76 3.75 4.13 16.01
C GLY A 76 2.61 3.25 15.48
N ASP A 77 1.41 3.81 15.45
CA ASP A 77 0.23 3.12 14.93
C ASP A 77 0.09 3.23 13.40
N ASP A 78 1.00 3.92 12.73
CA ASP A 78 1.02 4.07 11.28
C ASP A 78 2.04 3.11 10.67
N LEU A 79 1.58 2.30 9.71
CA LEU A 79 2.39 1.32 8.99
C LEU A 79 2.62 1.86 7.58
N LEU A 80 3.82 2.39 7.34
CA LEU A 80 4.15 3.03 6.07
C LEU A 80 4.57 1.95 5.07
N LEU A 81 3.80 1.81 4.01
CA LEU A 81 3.94 0.75 3.02
C LEU A 81 4.66 1.24 1.76
N ALA A 82 5.73 0.56 1.36
CA ALA A 82 6.29 0.71 0.02
C ALA A 82 5.39 -0.04 -0.96
N PHE A 83 4.73 0.69 -1.85
CA PHE A 83 3.74 0.08 -2.74
C PHE A 83 4.01 0.34 -4.22
N ALA A 84 3.62 1.48 -4.76
CA ALA A 84 3.67 1.73 -6.20
C ALA A 84 5.09 1.83 -6.75
N LYS A 85 5.37 1.10 -7.82
CA LYS A 85 6.60 1.29 -8.61
C LYS A 85 6.47 2.55 -9.45
N LEU A 86 7.55 3.30 -9.56
CA LEU A 86 7.57 4.53 -10.34
C LEU A 86 8.15 4.26 -11.74
N ASP A 87 7.53 4.88 -12.76
CA ASP A 87 8.10 4.91 -14.10
C ASP A 87 9.16 6.02 -14.20
N LYS A 88 9.75 6.19 -15.39
CA LYS A 88 10.77 7.22 -15.64
C LYS A 88 10.27 8.66 -15.41
N ASN A 89 8.96 8.88 -15.45
CA ASN A 89 8.34 10.18 -15.25
C ASN A 89 7.88 10.39 -13.79
N GLY A 90 8.14 9.43 -12.90
CA GLY A 90 7.73 9.48 -11.51
C GLY A 90 6.25 9.17 -11.28
N LEU A 91 5.57 8.63 -12.29
CA LEU A 91 4.19 8.20 -12.14
C LEU A 91 4.12 6.81 -11.53
N GLY A 92 3.16 6.59 -10.64
CA GLY A 92 2.85 5.30 -10.07
C GLY A 92 2.46 4.32 -11.16
N ARG A 93 3.44 3.55 -11.58
CA ARG A 93 3.28 2.50 -12.56
C ARG A 93 2.98 1.21 -11.86
N PHE A 94 2.15 0.40 -12.50
CA PHE A 94 1.70 -0.73 -11.86
C PHE A 94 2.15 -2.07 -12.36
N PHE A 95 2.07 -2.98 -11.52
CA PHE A 95 2.36 -4.38 -11.49
C PHE A 95 1.51 -5.16 -12.50
N THR A 96 2.02 -6.27 -12.96
CA THR A 96 1.17 -7.37 -13.40
C THR A 96 0.36 -7.90 -12.20
N ARG A 97 -0.66 -8.71 -12.46
CA ARG A 97 -1.43 -9.35 -11.38
C ARG A 97 -0.54 -10.22 -10.48
N GLU A 98 0.44 -10.90 -11.08
CA GLU A 98 1.43 -11.70 -10.34
C GLU A 98 2.26 -10.83 -9.40
N GLU A 99 2.77 -9.71 -9.87
CA GLU A 99 3.53 -8.76 -9.03
C GLU A 99 2.68 -8.20 -7.90
N TYR A 100 1.38 -7.92 -8.16
CA TYR A 100 0.45 -7.48 -7.12
C TYR A 100 0.26 -8.54 -6.04
N LEU A 101 0.08 -9.79 -6.43
CA LEU A 101 -0.06 -10.90 -5.49
C LEU A 101 1.23 -11.14 -4.69
N GLU A 102 2.40 -10.98 -5.30
CA GLU A 102 3.68 -11.01 -4.58
C GLU A 102 3.78 -9.90 -3.53
N CYS A 103 3.41 -8.69 -3.93
CA CYS A 103 3.35 -7.54 -3.01
C CYS A 103 2.43 -7.84 -1.82
N LEU A 104 1.24 -8.36 -2.07
CA LEU A 104 0.30 -8.72 -1.01
C LEU A 104 0.85 -9.81 -0.09
N SER A 105 1.52 -10.81 -0.63
CA SER A 105 2.14 -11.87 0.16
C SER A 105 3.17 -11.32 1.15
N ILE A 106 4.03 -10.41 0.68
CA ILE A 106 5.01 -9.72 1.53
C ILE A 106 4.30 -8.86 2.56
N LEU A 107 3.25 -8.14 2.15
CA LEU A 107 2.47 -7.27 3.03
C LEU A 107 1.84 -8.05 4.19
N TRP A 108 1.27 -9.23 3.94
CA TRP A 108 0.68 -10.03 5.01
C TRP A 108 1.72 -10.49 6.03
N GLU A 109 2.92 -10.85 5.58
CA GLU A 109 4.05 -11.14 6.45
C GLU A 109 4.45 -9.93 7.30
N GLU A 110 4.58 -8.76 6.68
CA GLU A 110 4.91 -7.52 7.37
C GLU A 110 3.83 -7.09 8.39
N ILE A 111 2.55 -7.24 8.04
CA ILE A 111 1.45 -6.95 8.96
C ILE A 111 1.48 -7.90 10.15
N ASP A 112 1.74 -9.19 9.94
CA ASP A 112 1.90 -10.16 11.02
C ASP A 112 3.02 -9.75 11.99
N LYS A 113 4.11 -9.22 11.45
CA LYS A 113 5.24 -8.73 12.23
C LYS A 113 4.92 -7.48 13.04
N TYR A 114 4.10 -6.55 12.51
CA TYR A 114 3.94 -5.21 13.05
C TYR A 114 2.55 -4.88 13.63
N TYR A 115 1.56 -5.76 13.54
CA TYR A 115 0.21 -5.40 14.02
C TYR A 115 0.10 -5.19 15.54
N GLY A 116 1.02 -5.74 16.31
CA GLY A 116 1.17 -5.43 17.74
C GLY A 116 -0.08 -5.65 18.57
N GLN A 117 -0.82 -6.74 18.34
CA GLN A 117 -2.06 -7.05 19.03
C GLN A 117 -3.12 -5.93 18.92
N GLN A 118 -3.24 -5.38 17.72
CA GLN A 118 -4.27 -4.39 17.37
C GLN A 118 -4.95 -4.78 16.06
N ASP A 119 -6.17 -4.29 15.85
CA ASP A 119 -6.78 -4.33 14.52
C ASP A 119 -5.92 -3.53 13.53
N VAL A 120 -5.91 -3.91 12.28
CA VAL A 120 -5.22 -3.19 11.20
C VAL A 120 -6.23 -2.74 10.17
N CYS A 121 -6.23 -1.46 9.85
CA CYS A 121 -7.03 -0.87 8.80
C CYS A 121 -6.17 -0.65 7.56
N ILE A 122 -6.62 -1.14 6.42
CA ILE A 122 -5.93 -1.03 5.14
C ILE A 122 -6.89 -0.60 4.03
N PRO A 123 -6.53 0.34 3.16
CA PRO A 123 -7.34 0.66 1.98
C PRO A 123 -7.26 -0.47 0.95
N ILE A 124 -8.16 -0.47 -0.03
CA ILE A 124 -7.98 -1.30 -1.22
C ILE A 124 -6.77 -0.74 -1.98
N LEU A 125 -5.69 -1.50 -2.02
CA LEU A 125 -4.45 -1.08 -2.66
C LEU A 125 -4.60 -1.06 -4.19
N GLY A 126 -4.12 0.00 -4.81
CA GLY A 126 -4.17 0.16 -6.26
C GLY A 126 -5.47 0.77 -6.80
N ALA A 127 -6.44 1.05 -5.94
CA ALA A 127 -7.73 1.64 -6.35
C ALA A 127 -7.69 3.14 -6.64
N GLY A 128 -6.55 3.80 -6.41
CA GLY A 128 -6.35 5.22 -6.65
C GLY A 128 -5.81 5.53 -8.05
N LEU A 129 -4.80 6.40 -8.10
CA LEU A 129 -4.13 6.80 -9.35
C LEU A 129 -3.12 5.77 -9.88
N THR A 130 -2.95 4.65 -9.19
CA THR A 130 -2.04 3.60 -9.61
C THR A 130 -2.55 2.92 -10.87
N ARG A 131 -1.69 2.78 -11.86
CA ARG A 131 -2.02 2.16 -13.14
C ARG A 131 -1.45 0.76 -13.21
N PHE A 132 -2.28 -0.18 -13.60
CA PHE A 132 -1.84 -1.54 -13.88
C PHE A 132 -1.35 -1.59 -15.33
N ASP A 133 -0.07 -1.89 -15.49
CA ASP A 133 0.58 -1.79 -16.77
C ASP A 133 0.50 -3.11 -17.54
N GLY A 134 -0.60 -3.28 -18.24
CA GLY A 134 -0.69 -4.26 -19.31
C GLY A 134 -0.48 -3.65 -20.69
N GLY A 135 0.13 -2.45 -20.76
CA GLY A 135 0.37 -1.73 -22.01
C GLY A 135 -0.84 -0.95 -22.54
N SER A 136 -2.01 -1.06 -21.94
CA SER A 136 -3.24 -0.39 -22.38
C SER A 136 -3.66 0.78 -21.50
N GLY A 137 -2.97 1.03 -20.37
CA GLY A 137 -3.35 2.06 -19.41
C GLY A 137 -4.67 1.77 -18.69
N ALA A 138 -5.21 0.56 -18.81
CA ALA A 138 -6.44 0.15 -18.15
C ALA A 138 -6.19 -0.03 -16.65
N SER A 139 -7.06 0.54 -15.81
CA SER A 139 -7.09 0.26 -14.38
C SER A 139 -7.78 -1.08 -14.12
N ILE A 140 -7.34 -1.78 -13.09
CA ILE A 140 -8.06 -2.96 -12.60
C ILE A 140 -9.25 -2.48 -11.78
N PRO A 141 -10.46 -3.04 -11.96
CA PRO A 141 -11.63 -2.67 -11.16
C PRO A 141 -11.38 -2.87 -9.66
N GLN A 142 -11.93 -1.97 -8.86
CA GLN A 142 -11.79 -2.03 -7.41
C GLN A 142 -12.24 -3.38 -6.83
N GLN A 143 -13.30 -3.96 -7.40
CA GLN A 143 -13.81 -5.27 -7.00
C GLN A 143 -12.76 -6.38 -7.17
N GLU A 144 -12.05 -6.39 -8.30
CA GLU A 144 -11.01 -7.38 -8.58
C GLU A 144 -9.81 -7.22 -7.64
N LEU A 145 -9.41 -5.98 -7.36
CA LEU A 145 -8.35 -5.69 -6.39
C LEU A 145 -8.71 -6.19 -5.00
N LEU A 146 -9.94 -5.95 -4.57
CA LEU A 146 -10.42 -6.42 -3.28
C LEU A 146 -10.45 -7.94 -3.22
N ASP A 147 -10.93 -8.60 -4.28
CA ASP A 147 -10.96 -10.06 -4.36
C ASP A 147 -9.55 -10.65 -4.23
N MET A 148 -8.56 -10.07 -4.92
CA MET A 148 -7.16 -10.50 -4.80
C MET A 148 -6.62 -10.29 -3.37
N MET A 149 -6.96 -9.18 -2.72
CA MET A 149 -6.56 -8.94 -1.34
C MET A 149 -7.15 -9.99 -0.39
N ILE A 150 -8.45 -10.25 -0.50
CA ILE A 150 -9.15 -11.23 0.36
C ILE A 150 -8.59 -12.64 0.14
N TRP A 151 -8.48 -13.09 -1.11
CA TRP A 151 -8.02 -14.43 -1.42
C TRP A 151 -6.56 -14.64 -1.04
N SER A 152 -5.68 -13.69 -1.33
CA SER A 152 -4.28 -13.79 -0.95
C SER A 152 -4.12 -13.84 0.58
N TYR A 153 -4.93 -13.08 1.31
CA TYR A 153 -4.92 -13.13 2.77
C TYR A 153 -5.40 -14.47 3.31
N LYS A 154 -6.49 -15.02 2.77
CA LYS A 154 -7.00 -16.34 3.17
C LYS A 154 -6.00 -17.46 2.92
N LEU A 155 -5.23 -17.39 1.85
CA LEU A 155 -4.21 -18.36 1.48
C LEU A 155 -2.89 -18.18 2.24
N SER A 156 -2.66 -17.01 2.82
CA SER A 156 -1.44 -16.71 3.55
C SER A 156 -1.33 -17.53 4.84
N SER A 157 -0.12 -17.95 5.17
CA SER A 157 0.20 -18.49 6.49
C SER A 157 0.31 -17.41 7.56
N TYR A 158 0.47 -16.15 7.15
CA TYR A 158 0.56 -14.99 8.04
C TYR A 158 -0.82 -14.35 8.21
N LYS A 159 -1.39 -14.43 9.39
CA LYS A 159 -2.71 -13.87 9.70
C LYS A 159 -2.70 -13.19 11.05
N ILE A 160 -3.46 -12.11 11.15
CA ILE A 160 -3.75 -11.47 12.43
C ILE A 160 -4.53 -12.47 13.29
N LYS A 161 -4.06 -12.68 14.51
CA LYS A 161 -4.67 -13.62 15.45
C LYS A 161 -5.88 -13.02 16.16
N ALA A 162 -6.94 -13.81 16.29
CA ALA A 162 -8.10 -13.42 17.08
C ALA A 162 -7.67 -12.97 18.49
N PRO A 163 -8.34 -11.97 19.10
CA PRO A 163 -9.59 -11.31 18.65
C PRO A 163 -9.39 -10.14 17.67
N TYR A 164 -8.17 -9.89 17.22
CA TYR A 164 -7.84 -8.79 16.33
C TYR A 164 -8.23 -9.10 14.89
N LYS A 165 -8.44 -8.05 14.08
CA LYS A 165 -8.97 -8.17 12.72
C LYS A 165 -8.22 -7.30 11.74
N LEU A 166 -8.07 -7.80 10.52
CA LEU A 166 -7.75 -6.99 9.34
C LEU A 166 -9.06 -6.38 8.81
N ARG A 167 -9.07 -5.04 8.67
CA ARG A 167 -10.23 -4.29 8.17
C ARG A 167 -9.85 -3.63 6.86
N ILE A 168 -10.45 -4.08 5.77
CA ILE A 168 -10.25 -3.47 4.46
C ILE A 168 -11.28 -2.35 4.29
N ILE A 169 -10.79 -1.13 4.05
CA ILE A 169 -11.62 0.06 3.91
C ILE A 169 -11.93 0.28 2.44
N CYS A 170 -13.22 0.25 2.10
CA CYS A 170 -13.71 0.41 0.75
C CYS A 170 -14.36 1.78 0.57
N ARG A 171 -14.09 2.44 -0.56
CA ARG A 171 -14.86 3.62 -0.97
C ARG A 171 -16.14 3.15 -1.65
N ARG A 172 -17.25 3.78 -1.32
CA ARG A 172 -18.51 3.53 -2.04
C ARG A 172 -18.36 4.05 -3.47
N SER A 173 -18.72 3.23 -4.45
CA SER A 173 -18.85 3.60 -5.84
C SER A 173 -20.05 2.85 -6.44
N GLU A 174 -20.62 3.36 -7.53
CA GLU A 174 -21.79 2.74 -8.19
C GLU A 174 -21.48 1.33 -8.69
N ASP A 175 -20.22 1.06 -9.04
CA ASP A 175 -19.77 -0.23 -9.56
C ASP A 175 -19.27 -1.20 -8.48
N PHE A 176 -19.36 -0.81 -7.21
CA PHE A 176 -18.82 -1.57 -6.10
C PHE A 176 -19.93 -2.09 -5.20
N SER A 177 -20.00 -3.41 -5.04
CA SER A 177 -20.98 -4.06 -4.17
C SER A 177 -20.30 -5.03 -3.20
N LEU A 178 -20.63 -4.88 -1.91
CA LEU A 178 -20.21 -5.82 -0.87
C LEU A 178 -20.94 -7.18 -0.99
N ASP A 179 -22.13 -7.18 -1.58
CA ASP A 179 -22.93 -8.39 -1.75
C ASP A 179 -22.26 -9.41 -2.70
N LYS A 180 -21.43 -8.93 -3.63
CA LYS A 180 -20.63 -9.81 -4.53
C LYS A 180 -19.51 -10.54 -3.80
N ILE A 181 -19.12 -10.10 -2.62
CA ILE A 181 -18.07 -10.73 -1.82
C ILE A 181 -18.63 -11.97 -1.12
N ASP A 182 -19.84 -11.89 -0.60
CA ASP A 182 -20.50 -12.98 0.12
C ASP A 182 -20.85 -14.16 -0.80
N SER A 183 -21.08 -13.91 -2.08
CA SER A 183 -21.42 -14.97 -3.05
C SER A 183 -20.22 -15.82 -3.48
N GLN A 184 -18.99 -15.44 -3.11
CA GLN A 184 -17.74 -16.15 -3.44
C GLN A 184 -17.07 -16.80 -2.22
N ILE A 185 -17.66 -16.64 -1.06
CA ILE A 185 -17.26 -17.25 0.19
C ILE A 185 -18.13 -18.46 0.46
#